data_8af4a21ca0a7345b12230af2787a04a8
#
_entry.id   8af4a21ca0a7345b12230af2787a04a8
#
_cell.length_a   1.000
_cell.length_b   1.000
_cell.length_c   1.000
_cell.angle_alpha   90.00
_cell.angle_beta   90.00
_cell.angle_gamma   90.00
#
_symmetry.space_group_name_H-M   'P 1'
#
loop_
_entity.id
_entity.type
_entity.pdbx_description
1 polymer ?
#
loop_
_entity_poly.entity_id
_entity_poly.type
_entity_poly.pdbx_seq_one_letter_code
_entity_poly.pdbx_strand_id
1 'polypeptide(L)'
;MEQTFCNNYDRQATQRFFRRWWRVLVIVGVAAAVVSLIVSLLIKPLYKSSAVIFPTNSNRLSKAIMDYHYSLDFMDYGIERDCEYAIQILSSKRMQQAVCDHFNLMEHYAIKGPNPLFKLEKQYRSNISVKRTEFLGVEIGVLDQDPQWAADIANYMATMYDTLCHEIHHDRAESAAEVMNGVVASLEQQIDSISATAGKAAWKNTLIADKCEQLADLQRRAIETNVDKDTEVSYKYLVDEAVVADKKAYPKRLLIVLAGMLGAVVVCIFGLLIFCPEKKEENE
;
A
#
# COMPACT_ATOMS: atom_id res chain seq x y z
N MET A 1 -29.74 29.65 41.32
CA MET A 1 -29.66 31.04 40.82
C MET A 1 -28.23 31.53 40.60
N GLU A 2 -27.23 31.11 41.40
CA GLU A 2 -25.83 31.55 41.23
C GLU A 2 -25.13 31.10 39.93
N GLN A 3 -25.39 29.92 39.45
CA GLN A 3 -24.76 29.42 38.20
C GLN A 3 -25.19 30.19 36.93
N THR A 4 -26.36 30.76 36.90
CA THR A 4 -26.88 31.54 35.76
C THR A 4 -26.28 32.96 35.73
N PHE A 5 -25.91 33.51 36.89
CA PHE A 5 -25.27 34.83 37.00
C PHE A 5 -23.79 34.81 36.57
N CYS A 6 -23.02 33.79 36.96
CA CYS A 6 -21.63 33.60 36.51
C CYS A 6 -21.55 33.45 34.98
N ASN A 7 -22.46 32.69 34.38
CA ASN A 7 -22.43 32.43 32.92
C ASN A 7 -22.76 33.68 32.07
N ASN A 8 -23.55 34.62 32.60
CA ASN A 8 -23.85 35.88 31.95
C ASN A 8 -22.74 36.93 32.08
N TYR A 9 -22.02 36.93 33.19
CA TYR A 9 -20.89 37.82 33.44
C TYR A 9 -19.71 37.50 32.53
N ASP A 10 -19.38 36.20 32.37
CA ASP A 10 -18.35 35.73 31.46
C ASP A 10 -18.67 36.04 29.99
N ARG A 11 -19.93 35.91 29.58
CA ARG A 11 -20.35 36.26 28.22
C ARG A 11 -20.18 37.75 27.89
N GLN A 12 -20.52 38.62 28.83
CA GLN A 12 -20.42 40.09 28.63
C GLN A 12 -18.95 40.55 28.63
N ALA A 13 -18.09 39.93 29.45
CA ALA A 13 -16.65 40.20 29.46
C ALA A 13 -16.03 39.77 28.12
N THR A 14 -16.35 38.56 27.64
CA THR A 14 -15.87 38.01 26.35
C THR A 14 -16.34 38.91 25.19
N GLN A 15 -17.59 39.36 25.19
CA GLN A 15 -18.10 40.23 24.11
C GLN A 15 -17.41 41.60 24.09
N ARG A 16 -17.14 42.18 25.28
CA ARG A 16 -16.39 43.46 25.42
C ARG A 16 -14.96 43.31 24.90
N PHE A 17 -14.29 42.20 25.26
CA PHE A 17 -12.95 41.89 24.79
C PHE A 17 -12.92 41.82 23.24
N PHE A 18 -13.79 41.03 22.64
CA PHE A 18 -13.85 40.89 21.17
C PHE A 18 -14.19 42.24 20.50
N ARG A 19 -15.11 43.03 21.03
CA ARG A 19 -15.51 44.33 20.48
C ARG A 19 -14.39 45.36 20.55
N ARG A 20 -13.50 45.27 21.56
CA ARG A 20 -12.34 46.16 21.71
C ARG A 20 -11.20 45.78 20.78
N TRP A 21 -10.92 44.48 20.62
CA TRP A 21 -9.74 43.99 19.93
C TRP A 21 -10.04 43.45 18.51
N TRP A 22 -11.27 43.50 18.02
CA TRP A 22 -11.67 42.94 16.75
C TRP A 22 -10.84 43.47 15.57
N ARG A 23 -10.48 44.77 15.55
CA ARG A 23 -9.65 45.38 14.52
C ARG A 23 -8.26 44.78 14.50
N VAL A 24 -7.65 44.54 15.63
CA VAL A 24 -6.33 43.92 15.74
C VAL A 24 -6.40 42.47 15.27
N LEU A 25 -7.41 41.71 15.68
CA LEU A 25 -7.61 40.32 15.25
C LEU A 25 -7.80 40.22 13.74
N VAL A 26 -8.57 41.13 13.15
CA VAL A 26 -8.76 41.17 11.67
C VAL A 26 -7.45 41.52 10.97
N ILE A 27 -6.71 42.51 11.41
CA ILE A 27 -5.43 42.90 10.80
C ILE A 27 -4.43 41.74 10.88
N VAL A 28 -4.29 41.11 12.04
CA VAL A 28 -3.41 39.95 12.24
C VAL A 28 -3.84 38.78 11.37
N GLY A 29 -5.16 38.50 11.31
CA GLY A 29 -5.71 37.45 10.46
C GLY A 29 -5.41 37.65 8.97
N VAL A 30 -5.61 38.90 8.48
CA VAL A 30 -5.32 39.24 7.08
C VAL A 30 -3.82 39.18 6.78
N ALA A 31 -2.98 39.71 7.68
CA ALA A 31 -1.52 39.64 7.49
C ALA A 31 -1.03 38.19 7.46
N ALA A 32 -1.53 37.34 8.37
CA ALA A 32 -1.22 35.92 8.38
C ALA A 32 -1.71 35.18 7.12
N ALA A 33 -2.90 35.53 6.61
CA ALA A 33 -3.40 34.97 5.36
C ALA A 33 -2.50 35.31 4.17
N VAL A 34 -2.02 36.55 4.09
CA VAL A 34 -1.08 36.97 3.03
C VAL A 34 0.25 36.22 3.13
N VAL A 35 0.83 36.10 4.32
CA VAL A 35 2.06 35.35 4.54
C VAL A 35 1.87 33.88 4.19
N SER A 36 0.77 33.25 4.64
CA SER A 36 0.44 31.85 4.33
C SER A 36 0.23 31.62 2.82
N LEU A 37 -0.34 32.61 2.12
CA LEU A 37 -0.51 32.56 0.67
C LEU A 37 0.85 32.59 -0.04
N ILE A 38 1.75 33.47 0.36
CA ILE A 38 3.11 33.57 -0.20
C ILE A 38 3.86 32.24 0.02
N VAL A 39 3.84 31.70 1.26
CA VAL A 39 4.45 30.41 1.57
C VAL A 39 3.87 29.29 0.71
N SER A 40 2.54 29.26 0.55
CA SER A 40 1.86 28.25 -0.27
C SER A 40 2.22 28.34 -1.76
N LEU A 41 2.55 29.52 -2.27
CA LEU A 41 3.01 29.72 -3.66
C LEU A 41 4.45 29.25 -3.88
N LEU A 42 5.29 29.25 -2.86
CA LEU A 42 6.67 28.77 -2.92
C LEU A 42 6.76 27.23 -2.92
N ILE A 43 5.71 26.53 -2.44
CA ILE A 43 5.67 25.07 -2.43
C ILE A 43 5.43 24.57 -3.87
N LYS A 44 6.30 23.67 -4.34
CA LYS A 44 6.17 23.05 -5.66
C LYS A 44 4.87 22.24 -5.75
N PRO A 45 4.12 22.36 -6.85
CA PRO A 45 2.91 21.56 -7.04
C PRO A 45 3.27 20.09 -7.20
N LEU A 46 2.44 19.20 -6.65
CA LEU A 46 2.49 17.76 -6.87
C LEU A 46 1.18 17.30 -7.53
N TYR A 47 1.31 16.40 -8.48
CA TYR A 47 0.21 15.77 -9.19
C TYR A 47 0.04 14.35 -8.67
N LYS A 48 -1.19 13.89 -8.52
CA LYS A 48 -1.49 12.53 -8.06
C LYS A 48 -2.05 11.74 -9.24
N SER A 49 -1.40 10.62 -9.55
CA SER A 49 -1.96 9.57 -10.41
C SER A 49 -2.11 8.29 -9.59
N SER A 50 -3.09 7.47 -9.93
CA SER A 50 -3.32 6.21 -9.24
C SER A 50 -3.75 5.12 -10.21
N ALA A 51 -3.19 3.91 -10.02
CA ALA A 51 -3.65 2.68 -10.63
C ALA A 51 -4.38 1.83 -9.59
N VAL A 52 -5.39 1.08 -10.04
CA VAL A 52 -6.13 0.15 -9.17
C VAL A 52 -6.05 -1.25 -9.75
N ILE A 53 -5.63 -2.19 -8.91
CA ILE A 53 -5.54 -3.61 -9.24
C ILE A 53 -6.40 -4.45 -8.30
N PHE A 54 -6.96 -5.55 -8.82
CA PHE A 54 -7.47 -6.64 -8.01
C PHE A 54 -6.44 -7.76 -8.00
N PRO A 55 -5.82 -8.07 -6.85
CA PRO A 55 -4.91 -9.19 -6.75
C PRO A 55 -5.65 -10.51 -6.91
N THR A 56 -5.04 -11.44 -7.63
CA THR A 56 -5.54 -12.80 -7.81
C THR A 56 -4.61 -13.78 -7.12
N ASN A 57 -5.14 -14.93 -6.74
CA ASN A 57 -4.34 -16.00 -6.17
C ASN A 57 -4.12 -17.10 -7.22
N SER A 58 -2.94 -17.10 -7.84
CA SER A 58 -2.59 -18.06 -8.90
C SER A 58 -2.46 -19.51 -8.42
N ASN A 59 -2.23 -19.74 -7.11
CA ASN A 59 -2.17 -21.10 -6.56
C ASN A 59 -3.48 -21.89 -6.74
N ARG A 60 -4.50 -21.24 -7.26
CA ARG A 60 -5.79 -21.85 -7.52
C ARG A 60 -5.93 -22.39 -8.94
N LEU A 61 -5.05 -21.98 -9.87
CA LEU A 61 -5.17 -22.38 -11.27
C LEU A 61 -4.91 -23.88 -11.45
N SER A 62 -3.80 -24.40 -10.93
CA SER A 62 -3.51 -25.84 -10.98
C SER A 62 -4.60 -26.66 -10.27
N LYS A 63 -5.05 -26.19 -9.10
CA LYS A 63 -6.15 -26.83 -8.37
C LYS A 63 -7.48 -26.76 -9.12
N ALA A 64 -7.81 -25.61 -9.73
CA ALA A 64 -9.03 -25.48 -10.51
C ALA A 64 -9.05 -26.37 -11.76
N ILE A 65 -7.88 -26.61 -12.37
CA ILE A 65 -7.75 -27.45 -13.55
C ILE A 65 -7.77 -28.96 -13.18
N MET A 66 -7.15 -29.34 -12.05
CA MET A 66 -6.89 -30.73 -11.71
C MET A 66 -7.81 -31.31 -10.62
N ASP A 67 -8.48 -30.47 -9.83
CA ASP A 67 -9.37 -30.93 -8.77
C ASP A 67 -10.85 -30.69 -9.11
N TYR A 68 -11.53 -31.76 -9.52
CA TYR A 68 -12.96 -31.74 -9.89
C TYR A 68 -13.90 -31.33 -8.72
N HIS A 69 -13.43 -31.41 -7.50
CA HIS A 69 -14.20 -31.03 -6.30
C HIS A 69 -13.88 -29.62 -5.79
N TYR A 70 -13.00 -28.91 -6.47
CA TYR A 70 -12.60 -27.57 -6.06
C TYR A 70 -13.66 -26.55 -6.53
N SER A 71 -14.60 -26.22 -5.66
CA SER A 71 -15.72 -25.30 -5.95
C SER A 71 -15.34 -23.80 -5.93
N LEU A 72 -14.06 -23.47 -5.76
CA LEU A 72 -13.62 -22.08 -5.81
C LEU A 72 -13.40 -21.68 -7.26
N ASP A 73 -14.15 -20.69 -7.68
CA ASP A 73 -14.01 -20.08 -9.00
C ASP A 73 -12.59 -19.52 -9.14
N PHE A 74 -11.86 -19.98 -10.15
CA PHE A 74 -10.50 -19.46 -10.45
C PHE A 74 -10.53 -17.97 -10.90
N MET A 75 -11.72 -17.47 -11.23
CA MET A 75 -11.97 -16.06 -11.54
C MET A 75 -12.24 -15.22 -10.26
N ASP A 76 -12.25 -15.84 -9.08
CA ASP A 76 -12.49 -15.15 -7.84
C ASP A 76 -11.30 -14.24 -7.48
N TYR A 77 -11.58 -12.95 -7.26
CA TYR A 77 -10.61 -11.92 -6.96
C TYR A 77 -11.07 -11.06 -5.79
N GLY A 78 -10.12 -10.34 -5.18
CA GLY A 78 -10.45 -9.37 -4.14
C GLY A 78 -10.75 -10.00 -2.79
N ILE A 79 -10.05 -11.07 -2.42
CA ILE A 79 -10.09 -11.58 -1.05
C ILE A 79 -9.19 -10.69 -0.18
N GLU A 80 -9.63 -10.35 1.02
CA GLU A 80 -8.91 -9.47 1.95
C GLU A 80 -7.44 -9.87 2.14
N ARG A 81 -7.19 -11.17 2.33
CA ARG A 81 -5.84 -11.72 2.47
C ARG A 81 -4.96 -11.47 1.24
N ASP A 82 -5.51 -11.59 0.04
CA ASP A 82 -4.73 -11.38 -1.20
C ASP A 82 -4.40 -9.90 -1.39
N CYS A 83 -5.29 -8.99 -0.96
CA CYS A 83 -5.02 -7.56 -0.91
C CYS A 83 -3.88 -7.22 0.08
N GLU A 84 -3.85 -7.86 1.25
CA GLU A 84 -2.78 -7.66 2.23
C GLU A 84 -1.43 -8.14 1.70
N TYR A 85 -1.41 -9.30 1.03
CA TYR A 85 -0.19 -9.78 0.37
C TYR A 85 0.27 -8.85 -0.74
N ALA A 86 -0.65 -8.36 -1.56
CA ALA A 86 -0.32 -7.40 -2.61
C ALA A 86 0.26 -6.10 -2.04
N ILE A 87 -0.34 -5.55 -0.98
CA ILE A 87 0.19 -4.37 -0.29
C ILE A 87 1.59 -4.63 0.26
N GLN A 88 1.84 -5.81 0.83
CA GLN A 88 3.15 -6.17 1.35
C GLN A 88 4.21 -6.26 0.25
N ILE A 89 3.88 -6.86 -0.90
CA ILE A 89 4.79 -6.96 -2.05
C ILE A 89 5.04 -5.58 -2.68
N LEU A 90 3.99 -4.81 -2.94
CA LEU A 90 4.08 -3.45 -3.49
C LEU A 90 4.83 -2.47 -2.57
N SER A 91 4.77 -2.68 -1.24
CA SER A 91 5.48 -1.87 -0.25
C SER A 91 6.88 -2.43 0.09
N SER A 92 7.31 -3.50 -0.56
CA SER A 92 8.59 -4.16 -0.28
C SER A 92 9.78 -3.32 -0.73
N LYS A 93 10.95 -3.60 -0.13
CA LYS A 93 12.21 -2.98 -0.58
C LYS A 93 12.59 -3.39 -2.00
N ARG A 94 12.22 -4.60 -2.44
CA ARG A 94 12.45 -5.06 -3.83
C ARG A 94 11.69 -4.18 -4.82
N MET A 95 10.41 -3.92 -4.55
CA MET A 95 9.60 -3.01 -5.37
C MET A 95 10.19 -1.59 -5.38
N GLN A 96 10.53 -1.06 -4.20
CA GLN A 96 11.17 0.25 -4.10
C GLN A 96 12.45 0.34 -4.92
N GLN A 97 13.31 -0.67 -4.84
CA GLN A 97 14.57 -0.72 -5.57
C GLN A 97 14.33 -0.79 -7.08
N ALA A 98 13.42 -1.67 -7.54
CA ALA A 98 13.05 -1.77 -8.95
C ALA A 98 12.56 -0.44 -9.54
N VAL A 99 11.68 0.27 -8.81
CA VAL A 99 11.17 1.59 -9.22
C VAL A 99 12.30 2.64 -9.22
N CYS A 100 13.12 2.68 -8.17
CA CYS A 100 14.20 3.63 -8.06
C CYS A 100 15.25 3.48 -9.17
N ASP A 101 15.57 2.23 -9.53
CA ASP A 101 16.57 1.92 -10.56
C ASP A 101 16.00 2.17 -11.96
N HIS A 102 14.75 1.76 -12.22
CA HIS A 102 14.11 1.94 -13.52
C HIS A 102 13.94 3.42 -13.90
N PHE A 103 13.48 4.23 -12.95
CA PHE A 103 13.23 5.65 -13.16
C PHE A 103 14.40 6.55 -12.77
N ASN A 104 15.53 6.01 -12.30
CA ASN A 104 16.66 6.81 -11.78
C ASN A 104 16.20 7.92 -10.81
N LEU A 105 15.37 7.56 -9.83
CA LEU A 105 14.72 8.52 -8.93
C LEU A 105 15.70 9.37 -8.13
N MET A 106 16.93 8.89 -7.93
CA MET A 106 17.98 9.68 -7.25
C MET A 106 18.34 10.95 -8.03
N GLU A 107 18.43 10.85 -9.34
CA GLU A 107 18.68 11.98 -10.23
C GLU A 107 17.43 12.85 -10.41
N HIS A 108 16.27 12.21 -10.61
CA HIS A 108 14.98 12.88 -10.78
C HIS A 108 14.65 13.82 -9.61
N TYR A 109 14.84 13.35 -8.38
CA TYR A 109 14.62 14.18 -7.18
C TYR A 109 15.85 15.04 -6.79
N ALA A 110 16.92 15.01 -7.58
CA ALA A 110 18.17 15.75 -7.33
C ALA A 110 18.71 15.53 -5.90
N ILE A 111 18.68 14.29 -5.41
CA ILE A 111 19.09 13.95 -4.05
C ILE A 111 20.62 14.02 -3.94
N LYS A 112 21.12 14.96 -3.11
CA LYS A 112 22.55 15.18 -2.87
C LYS A 112 22.88 15.23 -1.38
N GLY A 113 24.15 15.05 -1.04
CA GLY A 113 24.70 15.21 0.30
C GLY A 113 24.74 13.89 1.11
N PRO A 114 24.96 13.93 2.43
CA PRO A 114 25.13 12.75 3.26
C PRO A 114 23.86 11.89 3.29
N ASN A 115 24.05 10.56 3.34
CA ASN A 115 22.99 9.55 3.39
C ASN A 115 21.98 9.65 2.23
N PRO A 116 22.40 9.56 0.96
CA PRO A 116 21.49 9.75 -0.17
C PRO A 116 20.41 8.66 -0.24
N LEU A 117 20.73 7.41 0.09
CA LEU A 117 19.77 6.29 0.10
C LEU A 117 18.65 6.50 1.12
N PHE A 118 18.98 6.98 2.32
CA PHE A 118 17.96 7.29 3.33
C PHE A 118 17.02 8.43 2.89
N LYS A 119 17.57 9.45 2.24
CA LYS A 119 16.77 10.55 1.67
C LYS A 119 15.85 10.06 0.56
N LEU A 120 16.36 9.19 -0.31
CA LEU A 120 15.58 8.57 -1.38
C LEU A 120 14.44 7.72 -0.81
N GLU A 121 14.72 6.86 0.18
CA GLU A 121 13.69 6.06 0.83
C GLU A 121 12.60 6.93 1.47
N LYS A 122 13.00 7.99 2.17
CA LYS A 122 12.06 8.94 2.77
C LYS A 122 11.20 9.64 1.72
N GLN A 123 11.80 10.07 0.61
CA GLN A 123 11.08 10.72 -0.49
C GLN A 123 10.13 9.74 -1.18
N TYR A 124 10.58 8.52 -1.47
CA TYR A 124 9.77 7.44 -2.02
C TYR A 124 8.53 7.18 -1.17
N ARG A 125 8.71 6.95 0.13
CA ARG A 125 7.61 6.68 1.07
C ARG A 125 6.64 7.86 1.25
N SER A 126 7.08 9.09 1.03
CA SER A 126 6.20 10.26 1.07
C SER A 126 5.38 10.43 -0.21
N ASN A 127 5.93 9.99 -1.34
CA ASN A 127 5.34 10.20 -2.65
C ASN A 127 4.49 9.01 -3.11
N ILE A 128 4.77 7.81 -2.64
CA ILE A 128 4.08 6.59 -3.06
C ILE A 128 3.26 6.03 -1.90
N SER A 129 2.00 5.75 -2.17
CA SER A 129 1.05 5.19 -1.21
C SER A 129 0.35 3.98 -1.80
N VAL A 130 0.38 2.86 -1.11
CA VAL A 130 -0.33 1.65 -1.47
C VAL A 130 -1.38 1.38 -0.42
N LYS A 131 -2.65 1.28 -0.82
CA LYS A 131 -3.77 1.16 0.11
C LYS A 131 -4.85 0.24 -0.44
N ARG A 132 -5.50 -0.50 0.46
CA ARG A 132 -6.71 -1.24 0.11
C ARG A 132 -7.86 -0.28 -0.14
N THR A 133 -8.64 -0.53 -1.17
CA THR A 133 -9.90 0.15 -1.43
C THR A 133 -11.06 -0.48 -0.66
N GLU A 134 -12.19 0.20 -0.57
CA GLU A 134 -13.41 -0.35 0.07
C GLU A 134 -13.96 -1.60 -0.66
N PHE A 135 -13.63 -1.75 -1.93
CA PHE A 135 -14.09 -2.86 -2.80
C PHE A 135 -13.03 -3.96 -2.96
N LEU A 136 -12.14 -4.14 -1.98
CA LEU A 136 -11.11 -5.17 -1.98
C LEU A 136 -10.14 -5.10 -3.19
N GLY A 137 -9.93 -3.90 -3.73
CA GLY A 137 -8.84 -3.60 -4.65
C GLY A 137 -7.64 -3.03 -3.91
N VAL A 138 -6.54 -2.85 -4.62
CA VAL A 138 -5.34 -2.16 -4.14
C VAL A 138 -5.07 -0.95 -5.02
N GLU A 139 -5.16 0.25 -4.43
CA GLU A 139 -4.80 1.52 -5.07
C GLU A 139 -3.31 1.78 -4.88
N ILE A 140 -2.62 1.98 -5.99
CA ILE A 140 -1.22 2.43 -6.06
C ILE A 140 -1.25 3.90 -6.41
N GLY A 141 -1.13 4.78 -5.42
CA GLY A 141 -1.15 6.22 -5.61
C GLY A 141 0.26 6.80 -5.61
N VAL A 142 0.59 7.58 -6.63
CA VAL A 142 1.90 8.24 -6.80
C VAL A 142 1.73 9.74 -6.88
N LEU A 143 2.56 10.47 -6.14
CA LEU A 143 2.67 11.92 -6.17
C LEU A 143 4.00 12.31 -6.78
N ASP A 144 3.98 13.13 -7.84
CA ASP A 144 5.20 13.67 -8.43
C ASP A 144 5.01 15.12 -8.88
N GLN A 145 6.12 15.82 -9.12
CA GLN A 145 6.11 17.18 -9.68
C GLN A 145 5.69 17.16 -11.16
N ASP A 146 6.00 16.08 -11.87
CA ASP A 146 5.60 15.83 -13.23
C ASP A 146 4.42 14.85 -13.26
N PRO A 147 3.27 15.24 -13.84
CA PRO A 147 2.09 14.39 -13.90
C PRO A 147 2.29 13.13 -14.75
N GLN A 148 3.17 13.16 -15.77
CA GLN A 148 3.50 11.99 -16.58
C GLN A 148 4.27 10.97 -15.75
N TRP A 149 5.29 11.41 -15.00
CA TRP A 149 6.06 10.53 -14.13
C TRP A 149 5.20 9.88 -13.05
N ALA A 150 4.23 10.62 -12.50
CA ALA A 150 3.30 10.06 -11.53
C ALA A 150 2.48 8.90 -12.12
N ALA A 151 2.01 9.02 -13.36
CA ALA A 151 1.26 7.97 -14.05
C ALA A 151 2.17 6.79 -14.42
N ASP A 152 3.33 7.06 -15.00
CA ASP A 152 4.27 6.04 -15.44
C ASP A 152 4.79 5.18 -14.28
N ILE A 153 5.13 5.80 -13.15
CA ILE A 153 5.55 5.08 -11.94
C ILE A 153 4.42 4.18 -11.42
N ALA A 154 3.18 4.68 -11.36
CA ALA A 154 2.06 3.89 -10.86
C ALA A 154 1.77 2.67 -11.76
N ASN A 155 1.79 2.85 -13.08
CA ASN A 155 1.59 1.77 -14.05
C ASN A 155 2.76 0.77 -14.04
N TYR A 156 3.98 1.27 -13.91
CA TYR A 156 5.16 0.40 -13.77
C TYR A 156 5.08 -0.46 -12.51
N MET A 157 4.69 0.12 -11.37
CA MET A 157 4.50 -0.64 -10.13
C MET A 157 3.44 -1.72 -10.28
N ALA A 158 2.33 -1.41 -10.96
CA ALA A 158 1.30 -2.39 -11.26
C ALA A 158 1.85 -3.55 -12.13
N THR A 159 2.67 -3.26 -13.13
CA THR A 159 3.30 -4.29 -13.98
C THR A 159 4.36 -5.08 -13.21
N MET A 160 5.22 -4.40 -12.47
CA MET A 160 6.29 -5.02 -11.69
C MET A 160 5.76 -5.92 -10.57
N TYR A 161 4.52 -5.68 -10.11
CA TYR A 161 3.84 -6.56 -9.17
C TYR A 161 3.74 -8.00 -9.68
N ASP A 162 3.32 -8.20 -10.95
CA ASP A 162 3.26 -9.53 -11.57
C ASP A 162 4.64 -10.19 -11.60
N THR A 163 5.66 -9.44 -12.01
CA THR A 163 7.03 -9.95 -12.06
C THR A 163 7.52 -10.42 -10.71
N LEU A 164 7.31 -9.63 -9.66
CA LEU A 164 7.73 -10.00 -8.30
C LEU A 164 6.92 -11.19 -7.75
N CYS A 165 5.63 -11.26 -8.04
CA CYS A 165 4.81 -12.41 -7.67
C CYS A 165 5.29 -13.66 -8.39
N HIS A 166 5.54 -13.56 -9.69
CA HIS A 166 6.05 -14.69 -10.49
C HIS A 166 7.38 -15.19 -9.93
N GLU A 167 8.35 -14.33 -9.67
CA GLU A 167 9.62 -14.71 -9.06
C GLU A 167 9.43 -15.47 -7.73
N ILE A 168 8.60 -14.93 -6.82
CA ILE A 168 8.36 -15.55 -5.51
C ILE A 168 7.70 -16.93 -5.65
N HIS A 169 6.74 -17.06 -6.55
CA HIS A 169 6.02 -18.33 -6.77
C HIS A 169 6.86 -19.33 -7.53
N HIS A 170 7.59 -18.89 -8.55
CA HIS A 170 8.48 -19.76 -9.35
C HIS A 170 9.57 -20.40 -8.48
N ASP A 171 10.28 -19.63 -7.66
CA ASP A 171 11.33 -20.13 -6.76
C ASP A 171 10.79 -21.22 -5.81
N ARG A 172 9.56 -21.03 -5.31
CA ARG A 172 8.90 -22.01 -4.44
C ARG A 172 8.44 -23.25 -5.21
N ALA A 173 7.84 -23.06 -6.39
CA ALA A 173 7.37 -24.14 -7.22
C ALA A 173 8.55 -25.01 -7.73
N GLU A 174 9.65 -24.37 -8.11
CA GLU A 174 10.88 -25.08 -8.52
C GLU A 174 11.43 -25.95 -7.40
N SER A 175 11.59 -25.40 -6.19
CA SER A 175 12.06 -26.15 -5.02
C SER A 175 11.11 -27.30 -4.65
N ALA A 176 9.81 -27.08 -4.73
CA ALA A 176 8.79 -28.09 -4.47
C ALA A 176 8.79 -29.20 -5.54
N ALA A 177 8.95 -28.84 -6.80
CA ALA A 177 9.02 -29.77 -7.92
C ALA A 177 10.26 -30.67 -7.81
N GLU A 178 11.42 -30.13 -7.44
CA GLU A 178 12.65 -30.91 -7.24
C GLU A 178 12.47 -31.96 -6.14
N VAL A 179 11.95 -31.54 -4.99
CA VAL A 179 11.68 -32.46 -3.85
C VAL A 179 10.65 -33.53 -4.25
N MET A 180 9.56 -33.14 -4.92
CA MET A 180 8.49 -34.05 -5.31
C MET A 180 8.97 -35.08 -6.33
N ASN A 181 9.71 -34.65 -7.35
CA ASN A 181 10.30 -35.55 -8.34
C ASN A 181 11.29 -36.53 -7.69
N GLY A 182 12.08 -36.08 -6.72
CA GLY A 182 12.97 -36.95 -5.94
C GLY A 182 12.21 -38.03 -5.13
N VAL A 183 11.08 -37.65 -4.51
CA VAL A 183 10.24 -38.60 -3.76
C VAL A 183 9.58 -39.62 -4.70
N VAL A 184 9.06 -39.19 -5.86
CA VAL A 184 8.49 -40.05 -6.90
C VAL A 184 9.54 -41.07 -7.35
N ALA A 185 10.73 -40.64 -7.73
CA ALA A 185 11.81 -41.52 -8.18
C ALA A 185 12.22 -42.54 -7.11
N SER A 186 12.29 -42.09 -5.85
CA SER A 186 12.63 -43.00 -4.73
C SER A 186 11.54 -44.05 -4.49
N LEU A 187 10.27 -43.72 -4.66
CA LEU A 187 9.15 -44.65 -4.52
C LEU A 187 9.10 -45.66 -5.67
N GLU A 188 9.36 -45.23 -6.90
CA GLU A 188 9.51 -46.09 -8.09
C GLU A 188 10.62 -47.11 -7.84
N GLN A 189 11.78 -46.67 -7.36
CA GLN A 189 12.91 -47.58 -7.05
C GLN A 189 12.54 -48.61 -5.92
N GLN A 190 11.77 -48.19 -4.92
CA GLN A 190 11.26 -49.10 -3.90
C GLN A 190 10.32 -50.16 -4.49
N ILE A 191 9.39 -49.77 -5.38
CA ILE A 191 8.47 -50.68 -6.07
C ILE A 191 9.26 -51.69 -6.89
N ASP A 192 10.23 -51.23 -7.65
CA ASP A 192 11.11 -52.09 -8.45
C ASP A 192 11.91 -53.09 -7.61
N SER A 193 12.46 -52.62 -6.47
CA SER A 193 13.22 -53.50 -5.55
C SER A 193 12.31 -54.58 -4.93
N ILE A 194 11.09 -54.22 -4.55
CA ILE A 194 10.10 -55.19 -4.03
C ILE A 194 9.67 -56.15 -5.11
N SER A 195 9.48 -55.69 -6.35
CA SER A 195 9.06 -56.53 -7.49
C SER A 195 10.15 -57.53 -7.88
N ALA A 196 11.42 -57.13 -7.81
CA ALA A 196 12.56 -57.97 -8.13
C ALA A 196 12.84 -59.07 -7.11
N THR A 197 12.37 -58.91 -5.86
CA THR A 197 12.60 -59.92 -4.81
C THR A 197 11.81 -61.18 -5.11
N ALA A 198 12.50 -62.31 -5.23
CA ALA A 198 11.88 -63.60 -5.57
C ALA A 198 10.95 -64.11 -4.46
N GLY A 199 9.68 -64.42 -4.79
CA GLY A 199 8.71 -65.02 -3.84
C GLY A 199 7.25 -64.69 -4.23
N LYS A 200 6.35 -65.67 -4.20
CA LYS A 200 4.91 -65.52 -4.46
C LYS A 200 4.12 -65.29 -3.13
N ALA A 201 4.57 -64.40 -2.30
CA ALA A 201 3.86 -64.11 -1.04
C ALA A 201 2.70 -63.14 -1.29
N ALA A 202 1.52 -63.42 -0.81
CA ALA A 202 0.29 -62.59 -0.99
C ALA A 202 0.50 -61.19 -0.43
N TRP A 203 1.23 -61.01 0.67
CA TRP A 203 1.56 -59.71 1.27
C TRP A 203 2.35 -58.79 0.31
N LYS A 204 3.19 -59.38 -0.56
CA LYS A 204 3.97 -58.62 -1.52
C LYS A 204 3.06 -57.87 -2.53
N ASN A 205 2.05 -58.56 -3.05
CA ASN A 205 1.11 -57.94 -4.01
C ASN A 205 0.29 -56.81 -3.35
N THR A 206 -0.09 -56.99 -2.11
CA THR A 206 -0.80 -55.98 -1.35
C THR A 206 0.12 -54.77 -1.07
N LEU A 207 1.37 -54.98 -0.73
CA LEU A 207 2.35 -53.91 -0.52
C LEU A 207 2.66 -53.13 -1.82
N ILE A 208 2.79 -53.85 -2.96
CA ILE A 208 3.01 -53.23 -4.26
C ILE A 208 1.76 -52.38 -4.63
N ALA A 209 0.55 -52.92 -4.45
CA ALA A 209 -0.70 -52.18 -4.71
C ALA A 209 -0.80 -50.89 -3.90
N ASP A 210 -0.53 -50.94 -2.58
CA ASP A 210 -0.49 -49.77 -1.72
C ASP A 210 0.56 -48.75 -2.16
N LYS A 211 1.76 -49.22 -2.52
CA LYS A 211 2.83 -48.36 -3.04
C LYS A 211 2.48 -47.73 -4.40
N CYS A 212 1.81 -48.46 -5.28
CA CYS A 212 1.35 -47.93 -6.55
C CYS A 212 0.26 -46.87 -6.38
N GLU A 213 -0.64 -47.01 -5.42
CA GLU A 213 -1.62 -45.99 -5.08
C GLU A 213 -0.96 -44.72 -4.55
N GLN A 214 0.00 -44.85 -3.62
CA GLN A 214 0.82 -43.72 -3.16
C GLN A 214 1.59 -43.05 -4.30
N LEU A 215 2.16 -43.81 -5.22
CA LEU A 215 2.85 -43.29 -6.39
C LEU A 215 1.92 -42.47 -7.29
N ALA A 216 0.72 -43.00 -7.58
CA ALA A 216 -0.27 -42.30 -8.40
C ALA A 216 -0.69 -40.94 -7.79
N ASP A 217 -0.87 -40.88 -6.47
CA ASP A 217 -1.20 -39.63 -5.78
C ASP A 217 -0.02 -38.63 -5.83
N LEU A 218 1.19 -39.11 -5.61
CA LEU A 218 2.40 -38.28 -5.67
C LEU A 218 2.71 -37.79 -7.09
N GLN A 219 2.52 -38.64 -8.11
CA GLN A 219 2.68 -38.23 -9.50
C GLN A 219 1.68 -37.15 -9.90
N ARG A 220 0.42 -37.27 -9.44
CA ARG A 220 -0.58 -36.24 -9.65
C ARG A 220 -0.14 -34.90 -9.05
N ARG A 221 0.32 -34.90 -7.79
CA ARG A 221 0.85 -33.69 -7.13
C ARG A 221 2.10 -33.15 -7.82
N ALA A 222 2.98 -34.01 -8.32
CA ALA A 222 4.15 -33.57 -9.08
C ALA A 222 3.74 -32.86 -10.38
N ILE A 223 2.72 -33.35 -11.07
CA ILE A 223 2.16 -32.71 -12.26
C ILE A 223 1.59 -31.33 -11.90
N GLU A 224 0.78 -31.23 -10.81
CA GLU A 224 0.25 -29.95 -10.32
C GLU A 224 1.37 -28.94 -10.06
N THR A 225 2.42 -29.35 -9.39
CA THR A 225 3.56 -28.48 -9.05
C THR A 225 4.34 -28.04 -10.29
N ASN A 226 4.52 -28.94 -11.28
CA ASN A 226 5.16 -28.59 -12.53
C ASN A 226 4.31 -27.63 -13.38
N VAL A 227 2.98 -27.80 -13.40
CA VAL A 227 2.07 -26.85 -14.04
C VAL A 227 2.18 -25.46 -13.42
N ASP A 228 2.22 -25.35 -12.09
CA ASP A 228 2.39 -24.06 -11.40
C ASP A 228 3.75 -23.42 -11.69
N LYS A 229 4.80 -24.23 -11.90
CA LYS A 229 6.13 -23.75 -12.28
C LYS A 229 6.17 -23.18 -13.69
N ASP A 230 5.56 -23.88 -14.66
CA ASP A 230 5.73 -23.60 -16.09
C ASP A 230 4.65 -22.62 -16.64
N THR A 231 3.63 -22.29 -15.86
CA THR A 231 2.52 -21.44 -16.32
C THR A 231 2.72 -19.99 -15.91
N GLU A 232 2.88 -19.11 -16.88
CA GLU A 232 2.86 -17.66 -16.67
C GLU A 232 1.41 -17.19 -16.54
N VAL A 233 0.98 -16.91 -15.32
CA VAL A 233 -0.36 -16.39 -15.02
C VAL A 233 -0.22 -14.98 -14.45
N SER A 234 -1.11 -14.08 -14.86
CA SER A 234 -1.19 -12.76 -14.22
C SER A 234 -1.73 -12.89 -12.80
N TYR A 235 -1.05 -12.25 -11.86
CA TYR A 235 -1.41 -12.22 -10.44
C TYR A 235 -2.33 -11.05 -10.09
N LYS A 236 -2.81 -10.32 -11.10
CA LYS A 236 -3.73 -9.19 -10.93
C LYS A 236 -4.68 -9.04 -12.10
N TYR A 237 -5.82 -8.43 -11.83
CA TYR A 237 -6.62 -7.74 -12.84
C TYR A 237 -6.38 -6.24 -12.71
N LEU A 238 -5.96 -5.60 -13.79
CA LEU A 238 -5.84 -4.14 -13.84
C LEU A 238 -7.23 -3.56 -14.05
N VAL A 239 -7.74 -2.86 -13.05
CA VAL A 239 -9.08 -2.26 -13.08
C VAL A 239 -8.99 -0.87 -13.69
N ASP A 240 -8.10 -0.04 -13.14
CA ASP A 240 -7.86 1.31 -13.62
C ASP A 240 -6.36 1.53 -13.83
N GLU A 241 -6.01 1.95 -15.04
CA GLU A 241 -4.67 2.44 -15.34
C GLU A 241 -4.49 3.86 -14.79
N ALA A 242 -3.27 4.15 -14.34
CA ALA A 242 -2.94 5.50 -13.93
C ALA A 242 -2.88 6.40 -15.17
N VAL A 243 -3.67 7.46 -15.14
CA VAL A 243 -3.70 8.48 -16.20
C VAL A 243 -2.99 9.75 -15.72
N VAL A 244 -2.51 10.52 -16.68
CA VAL A 244 -1.85 11.80 -16.42
C VAL A 244 -2.82 12.77 -15.76
N ALA A 245 -2.45 13.29 -14.61
CA ALA A 245 -3.32 14.15 -13.81
C ALA A 245 -3.41 15.59 -14.39
N ASP A 246 -4.59 16.05 -14.72
CA ASP A 246 -4.84 17.43 -15.20
C ASP A 246 -4.74 18.47 -14.08
N LYS A 247 -4.97 18.07 -12.83
CA LYS A 247 -5.03 18.96 -11.67
C LYS A 247 -4.02 18.58 -10.61
N LYS A 248 -3.38 19.62 -10.03
CA LYS A 248 -2.50 19.43 -8.88
C LYS A 248 -3.26 18.94 -7.65
N ALA A 249 -2.72 17.92 -7.00
CA ALA A 249 -3.26 17.36 -5.78
C ALA A 249 -2.77 18.12 -4.53
N TYR A 250 -1.53 18.66 -4.58
CA TYR A 250 -0.91 19.38 -3.46
C TYR A 250 -0.13 20.60 -3.99
N PRO A 251 0.00 21.71 -3.22
CA PRO A 251 -0.67 21.97 -1.95
C PRO A 251 -2.13 22.40 -2.13
N LYS A 252 -2.98 22.04 -1.18
CA LYS A 252 -4.35 22.58 -1.08
C LYS A 252 -4.27 24.00 -0.52
N ARG A 253 -4.00 24.98 -1.39
CA ARG A 253 -3.70 26.39 -1.02
C ARG A 253 -4.70 27.00 -0.08
N LEU A 254 -6.00 26.79 -0.34
CA LEU A 254 -7.08 27.31 0.50
C LEU A 254 -6.98 26.79 1.95
N LEU A 255 -6.67 25.50 2.12
CA LEU A 255 -6.53 24.88 3.45
C LEU A 255 -5.33 25.46 4.22
N ILE A 256 -4.21 25.69 3.55
CA ILE A 256 -3.00 26.26 4.17
C ILE A 256 -3.28 27.70 4.63
N VAL A 257 -3.93 28.50 3.79
CA VAL A 257 -4.28 29.90 4.13
C VAL A 257 -5.26 29.94 5.29
N LEU A 258 -6.31 29.12 5.28
CA LEU A 258 -7.27 29.05 6.39
C LEU A 258 -6.62 28.60 7.70
N ALA A 259 -5.79 27.56 7.65
CA ALA A 259 -5.08 27.06 8.82
C ALA A 259 -4.11 28.11 9.39
N GLY A 260 -3.36 28.80 8.52
CA GLY A 260 -2.46 29.88 8.92
C GLY A 260 -3.19 31.06 9.53
N MET A 261 -4.31 31.48 8.93
CA MET A 261 -5.14 32.56 9.46
C MET A 261 -5.71 32.21 10.85
N LEU A 262 -6.33 31.04 11.00
CA LEU A 262 -6.90 30.58 12.26
C LEU A 262 -5.83 30.43 13.35
N GLY A 263 -4.69 29.83 13.02
CA GLY A 263 -3.58 29.68 13.96
C GLY A 263 -3.06 31.02 14.48
N ALA A 264 -2.87 32.00 13.58
CA ALA A 264 -2.43 33.33 13.98
C ALA A 264 -3.43 34.08 14.86
N VAL A 265 -4.74 33.96 14.56
CA VAL A 265 -5.80 34.54 15.38
C VAL A 265 -5.81 33.93 16.79
N VAL A 266 -5.69 32.59 16.88
CA VAL A 266 -5.63 31.90 18.17
C VAL A 266 -4.42 32.36 19.00
N VAL A 267 -3.23 32.39 18.38
CA VAL A 267 -2.01 32.88 19.04
C VAL A 267 -2.16 34.35 19.50
N CYS A 268 -2.78 35.20 18.67
CA CYS A 268 -3.04 36.58 19.01
C CYS A 268 -4.00 36.71 20.22
N ILE A 269 -5.07 35.92 20.27
CA ILE A 269 -6.00 35.91 21.43
C ILE A 269 -5.27 35.51 22.70
N PHE A 270 -4.47 34.44 22.68
CA PHE A 270 -3.66 34.04 23.85
C PHE A 270 -2.67 35.11 24.25
N GLY A 271 -1.99 35.75 23.30
CA GLY A 271 -1.10 36.90 23.59
C GLY A 271 -1.82 38.05 24.27
N LEU A 272 -3.00 38.43 23.76
CA LEU A 272 -3.79 39.53 24.34
C LEU A 272 -4.30 39.19 25.77
N LEU A 273 -4.66 37.94 26.05
CA LEU A 273 -5.07 37.49 27.37
C LEU A 273 -3.93 37.53 28.40
N ILE A 274 -2.69 37.23 27.95
CA ILE A 274 -1.51 37.23 28.84
C ILE A 274 -1.00 38.64 29.06
N PHE A 275 -0.88 39.47 28.03
CA PHE A 275 -0.24 40.78 28.12
C PHE A 275 -1.19 41.94 28.44
N CYS A 276 -2.52 41.77 28.23
CA CYS A 276 -3.53 42.76 28.54
C CYS A 276 -4.63 42.17 29.43
N PRO A 277 -4.32 41.77 30.69
CA PRO A 277 -5.36 41.33 31.62
C PRO A 277 -6.35 42.48 31.85
N GLU A 278 -7.66 42.20 31.73
CA GLU A 278 -8.70 43.14 32.05
C GLU A 278 -8.53 43.60 33.51
N LYS A 279 -8.29 44.91 33.70
CA LYS A 279 -8.39 45.49 35.04
C LYS A 279 -9.83 45.29 35.53
N LYS A 280 -10.01 44.51 36.60
CA LYS A 280 -11.24 44.53 37.37
C LYS A 280 -11.52 45.98 37.77
N GLU A 281 -12.53 46.60 37.18
CA GLU A 281 -13.11 47.82 37.80
C GLU A 281 -13.74 47.37 39.12
N GLU A 282 -13.06 47.72 40.21
CA GLU A 282 -13.63 47.75 41.54
C GLU A 282 -14.72 48.81 41.50
N ASN A 283 -15.98 48.40 41.45
CA ASN A 283 -17.11 49.27 41.72
C ASN A 283 -17.15 49.50 43.18
N GLU A 284 -16.80 50.76 43.62
CA GLU A 284 -17.30 51.38 44.85
C GLU A 284 -18.79 51.61 44.68
#